data_382fca05daaf5103da08e500f64c1e1a
#
_entry.id   382fca05daaf5103da08e500f64c1e1a
#
_cell.length_a   1.000
_cell.length_b   1.000
_cell.length_c   1.000
_cell.angle_alpha   90.00
_cell.angle_beta   90.00
_cell.angle_gamma   90.00
#
_symmetry.space_group_name_H-M   'P 1'
#
loop_
_entity.id
_entity.type
_entity.pdbx_description
1 polymer ?
#
loop_
_entity_poly.entity_id
_entity_poly.type
_entity_poly.pdbx_seq_one_letter_code
_entity_poly.pdbx_strand_id
1 'polypeptide(L)'
;RDDVESRGLGDVYKRQAVSYNTPVAIFSLEMSNVQLVNRLIINTCEIPGDKIKSGQLAPFEWERLMSRIEILRNAPIYIDDTPSLSVFELRTKARRLVREHGIKIIIIDYLQLMNASGMSFGSREQEVSTISRSLKQLAKELQIPIIALSQLNRSVESRGNDKDGKEGKRPQLSDLRESGAIEQDADMVCFIHRPEYYTRSKEDANGNSIEGLAEFIIAKHRSGATDTVNMKFVSYLARFQNYDEDTR
;
A
#
# COMPACT_ATOMS: atom_id res chain seq x y z
N ARG A 1 -13.38 -4.47 3.47
CA ARG A 1 -13.34 -3.01 3.22
C ARG A 1 -11.91 -2.47 3.22
N ASP A 2 -11.04 -3.04 4.06
CA ASP A 2 -9.66 -2.57 4.29
C ASP A 2 -8.64 -3.20 3.33
N ASP A 3 -9.13 -3.92 2.36
CA ASP A 3 -8.36 -4.87 1.56
C ASP A 3 -7.74 -4.26 0.29
N VAL A 4 -8.12 -3.03 -0.11
CA VAL A 4 -7.68 -2.43 -1.37
C VAL A 4 -6.36 -1.68 -1.21
N GLU A 5 -6.18 -0.96 -0.12
CA GLU A 5 -4.97 -0.15 0.13
C GLU A 5 -3.75 -1.04 0.35
N SER A 6 -3.89 -2.10 1.16
CA SER A 6 -2.81 -3.07 1.38
C SER A 6 -2.51 -3.99 0.17
N ARG A 7 -3.45 -4.10 -0.80
CA ARG A 7 -3.23 -4.88 -2.02
C ARG A 7 -2.22 -4.24 -2.96
N GLY A 8 -2.23 -2.90 -3.08
CA GLY A 8 -1.27 -2.17 -3.91
C GLY A 8 0.17 -2.29 -3.42
N LEU A 9 0.37 -2.41 -2.12
CA LEU A 9 1.70 -2.61 -1.53
C LEU A 9 2.31 -3.96 -1.89
N GLY A 10 1.49 -5.01 -2.05
CA GLY A 10 1.97 -6.32 -2.46
C GLY A 10 2.84 -6.28 -3.70
N ASP A 11 2.44 -5.46 -4.67
CA ASP A 11 3.21 -5.27 -5.91
C ASP A 11 4.48 -4.45 -5.68
N VAL A 12 4.45 -3.44 -4.81
CA VAL A 12 5.62 -2.58 -4.54
C VAL A 12 6.75 -3.40 -3.90
N TYR A 13 6.52 -4.05 -2.75
CA TYR A 13 7.60 -4.78 -2.07
C TYR A 13 8.02 -6.04 -2.82
N LYS A 14 7.09 -6.73 -3.51
CA LYS A 14 7.43 -7.83 -4.40
C LYS A 14 8.39 -7.37 -5.49
N ARG A 15 8.06 -6.29 -6.20
CA ARG A 15 8.90 -5.78 -7.28
C ARG A 15 10.28 -5.38 -6.75
N GLN A 16 10.37 -4.70 -5.63
CA GLN A 16 11.63 -4.31 -5.02
C GLN A 16 12.46 -5.53 -4.59
N ALA A 17 11.86 -6.45 -3.81
CA ALA A 17 12.60 -7.57 -3.26
C ALA A 17 12.85 -8.68 -4.29
N VAL A 18 11.84 -9.05 -5.10
CA VAL A 18 11.94 -10.19 -6.03
C VAL A 18 12.61 -9.78 -7.33
N SER A 19 12.21 -8.64 -7.95
CA SER A 19 12.75 -8.27 -9.26
C SER A 19 14.09 -7.55 -9.18
N TYR A 20 14.31 -6.74 -8.13
CA TYR A 20 15.53 -5.94 -7.96
C TYR A 20 16.43 -6.43 -6.84
N ASN A 21 16.07 -7.51 -6.15
CA ASN A 21 16.82 -8.05 -5.00
C ASN A 21 17.15 -7.00 -3.93
N THR A 22 16.25 -6.03 -3.75
CA THR A 22 16.40 -4.94 -2.80
C THR A 22 15.80 -5.36 -1.46
N PRO A 23 16.56 -5.36 -0.35
CA PRO A 23 16.05 -5.73 0.96
C PRO A 23 14.94 -4.78 1.45
N VAL A 24 13.78 -5.35 1.79
CA VAL A 24 12.57 -4.62 2.20
C VAL A 24 12.15 -5.06 3.60
N ALA A 25 11.83 -4.10 4.48
CA ALA A 25 11.17 -4.39 5.75
C ALA A 25 9.71 -3.94 5.70
N ILE A 26 8.80 -4.80 6.16
CA ILE A 26 7.37 -4.55 6.22
C ILE A 26 6.93 -4.64 7.68
N PHE A 27 6.37 -3.56 8.20
CA PHE A 27 5.71 -3.52 9.50
C PHE A 27 4.21 -3.55 9.26
N SER A 28 3.61 -4.73 9.49
CA SER A 28 2.18 -4.96 9.28
C SER A 28 1.46 -4.95 10.61
N LEU A 29 0.73 -3.90 10.88
CA LEU A 29 0.05 -3.70 12.17
C LEU A 29 -1.37 -4.28 12.17
N GLU A 30 -1.91 -4.59 11.00
CA GLU A 30 -3.27 -5.12 10.82
C GLU A 30 -3.26 -6.59 10.40
N MET A 31 -2.38 -6.95 9.47
CA MET A 31 -2.35 -8.29 8.91
C MET A 31 -1.23 -9.12 9.52
N SER A 32 -1.52 -10.40 9.78
CA SER A 32 -0.48 -11.35 10.19
C SER A 32 0.51 -11.63 9.05
N ASN A 33 1.73 -12.05 9.42
CA ASN A 33 2.76 -12.46 8.46
C ASN A 33 2.25 -13.55 7.50
N VAL A 34 1.46 -14.51 7.98
CA VAL A 34 0.88 -15.58 7.15
C VAL A 34 -0.06 -15.01 6.08
N GLN A 35 -0.87 -14.02 6.43
CA GLN A 35 -1.76 -13.37 5.46
C GLN A 35 -0.98 -12.62 4.39
N LEU A 36 0.10 -11.92 4.76
CA LEU A 36 0.98 -11.22 3.81
C LEU A 36 1.71 -12.21 2.89
N VAL A 37 2.26 -13.30 3.44
CA VAL A 37 2.92 -14.34 2.66
C VAL A 37 1.95 -14.99 1.68
N ASN A 38 0.73 -15.28 2.10
CA ASN A 38 -0.30 -15.80 1.18
C ASN A 38 -0.59 -14.84 0.03
N ARG A 39 -0.67 -13.53 0.29
CA ARG A 39 -0.81 -12.52 -0.78
C ARG A 39 0.38 -12.49 -1.74
N LEU A 40 1.60 -12.62 -1.22
CA LEU A 40 2.81 -12.73 -2.04
C LEU A 40 2.75 -13.97 -2.95
N ILE A 41 2.32 -15.11 -2.42
CA ILE A 41 2.18 -16.35 -3.18
C ILE A 41 1.14 -16.17 -4.30
N ILE A 42 -0.06 -15.67 -3.99
CA ILE A 42 -1.13 -15.41 -4.96
C ILE A 42 -0.60 -14.54 -6.11
N ASN A 43 0.06 -13.45 -5.76
CA ASN A 43 0.55 -12.48 -6.72
C ASN A 43 1.74 -13.01 -7.56
N THR A 44 2.66 -13.76 -6.94
CA THR A 44 3.87 -14.26 -7.62
C THR A 44 3.59 -15.51 -8.44
N CYS A 45 2.78 -16.42 -7.89
CA CYS A 45 2.45 -17.67 -8.59
C CYS A 45 1.30 -17.51 -9.58
N GLU A 46 0.58 -16.38 -9.55
CA GLU A 46 -0.58 -16.09 -10.39
C GLU A 46 -1.67 -17.16 -10.24
N ILE A 47 -1.90 -17.59 -9.00
CA ILE A 47 -2.92 -18.57 -8.62
C ILE A 47 -3.97 -17.86 -7.79
N PRO A 48 -5.27 -17.98 -8.13
CA PRO A 48 -6.34 -17.37 -7.36
C PRO A 48 -6.31 -17.76 -5.88
N GLY A 49 -6.61 -16.81 -5.00
CA GLY A 49 -6.47 -16.99 -3.56
C GLY A 49 -7.42 -18.02 -2.94
N ASP A 50 -8.61 -18.20 -3.53
CA ASP A 50 -9.58 -19.24 -3.17
C ASP A 50 -9.02 -20.64 -3.38
N LYS A 51 -8.32 -20.88 -4.49
CA LYS A 51 -7.66 -22.15 -4.80
C LYS A 51 -6.52 -22.45 -3.82
N ILE A 52 -5.71 -21.44 -3.48
CA ILE A 52 -4.63 -21.63 -2.49
C ILE A 52 -5.21 -21.96 -1.11
N LYS A 53 -6.27 -21.26 -0.69
CA LYS A 53 -6.93 -21.50 0.60
C LYS A 53 -7.62 -22.85 0.69
N SER A 54 -8.25 -23.31 -0.40
CA SER A 54 -8.93 -24.60 -0.46
C SER A 54 -7.99 -25.78 -0.73
N GLY A 55 -6.76 -25.53 -1.18
CA GLY A 55 -5.82 -26.55 -1.64
C GLY A 55 -6.22 -27.24 -2.94
N GLN A 56 -7.24 -26.74 -3.63
CA GLN A 56 -7.75 -27.31 -4.88
C GLN A 56 -6.99 -26.76 -6.09
N LEU A 57 -5.75 -27.20 -6.23
CA LEU A 57 -4.87 -26.81 -7.33
C LEU A 57 -4.85 -27.89 -8.41
N ALA A 58 -4.96 -27.47 -9.66
CA ALA A 58 -4.71 -28.37 -10.79
C ALA A 58 -3.21 -28.75 -10.86
N PRO A 59 -2.83 -29.88 -11.50
CA PRO A 59 -1.43 -30.30 -11.58
C PRO A 59 -0.49 -29.21 -12.09
N PHE A 60 -0.87 -28.49 -13.13
CA PHE A 60 -0.06 -27.39 -13.68
C PHE A 60 0.06 -26.18 -12.73
N GLU A 61 -0.94 -25.95 -11.86
CA GLU A 61 -0.90 -24.91 -10.83
C GLU A 61 0.06 -25.31 -9.71
N TRP A 62 0.11 -26.58 -9.36
CA TRP A 62 1.10 -27.12 -8.41
C TRP A 62 2.52 -26.96 -8.94
N GLU A 63 2.78 -27.31 -10.20
CA GLU A 63 4.09 -27.12 -10.83
C GLU A 63 4.49 -25.64 -10.82
N ARG A 64 3.56 -24.74 -11.16
CA ARG A 64 3.77 -23.30 -11.11
C ARG A 64 4.07 -22.80 -9.69
N LEU A 65 3.32 -23.29 -8.70
CA LEU A 65 3.55 -22.95 -7.30
C LEU A 65 4.95 -23.37 -6.87
N MET A 66 5.31 -24.63 -7.11
CA MET A 66 6.62 -25.17 -6.72
C MET A 66 7.80 -24.46 -7.39
N SER A 67 7.66 -24.12 -8.67
CA SER A 67 8.70 -23.42 -9.41
C SER A 67 8.89 -21.96 -8.96
N ARG A 68 7.80 -21.28 -8.57
CA ARG A 68 7.86 -19.85 -8.21
C ARG A 68 8.05 -19.58 -6.71
N ILE A 69 7.73 -20.55 -5.84
CA ILE A 69 7.86 -20.38 -4.39
C ILE A 69 9.31 -20.19 -3.96
N GLU A 70 10.26 -20.82 -4.65
CA GLU A 70 11.70 -20.67 -4.38
C GLU A 70 12.17 -19.23 -4.62
N ILE A 71 11.54 -18.51 -5.56
CA ILE A 71 11.84 -17.09 -5.79
C ILE A 71 11.48 -16.26 -4.56
N LEU A 72 10.32 -16.53 -3.97
CA LEU A 72 9.87 -15.85 -2.74
C LEU A 72 10.70 -16.25 -1.53
N ARG A 73 11.07 -17.51 -1.42
CA ARG A 73 11.89 -18.03 -0.32
C ARG A 73 13.26 -17.33 -0.23
N ASN A 74 13.83 -16.99 -1.38
CA ASN A 74 15.12 -16.32 -1.49
C ASN A 74 15.01 -14.79 -1.54
N ALA A 75 13.82 -14.24 -1.60
CA ALA A 75 13.63 -12.79 -1.65
C ALA A 75 13.95 -12.14 -0.29
N PRO A 76 14.70 -11.03 -0.26
CA PRO A 76 15.07 -10.36 0.98
C PRO A 76 13.91 -9.51 1.54
N ILE A 77 12.84 -10.20 1.98
CA ILE A 77 11.65 -9.60 2.57
C ILE A 77 11.61 -9.93 4.06
N TYR A 78 11.56 -8.91 4.90
CA TYR A 78 11.52 -9.02 6.36
C TYR A 78 10.19 -8.48 6.85
N ILE A 79 9.37 -9.33 7.47
CA ILE A 79 8.03 -8.99 7.94
C ILE A 79 8.02 -8.97 9.46
N ASP A 80 7.51 -7.90 10.03
CA ASP A 80 7.22 -7.74 11.45
C ASP A 80 5.72 -7.46 11.59
N ASP A 81 4.98 -8.36 12.22
CA ASP A 81 3.53 -8.28 12.44
C ASP A 81 3.18 -8.00 13.92
N THR A 82 4.08 -7.30 14.62
CA THR A 82 3.84 -6.88 16.00
C THR A 82 2.67 -5.88 16.04
N PRO A 83 1.56 -6.20 16.70
CA PRO A 83 0.42 -5.29 16.80
C PRO A 83 0.76 -4.08 17.68
N SER A 84 0.10 -2.95 17.42
CA SER A 84 0.24 -1.71 18.23
C SER A 84 1.67 -1.25 18.42
N LEU A 85 2.48 -1.31 17.35
CA LEU A 85 3.89 -0.92 17.37
C LEU A 85 4.06 0.56 17.72
N SER A 86 4.89 0.84 18.71
CA SER A 86 5.24 2.21 19.05
C SER A 86 6.33 2.76 18.13
N VAL A 87 6.40 4.10 18.02
CA VAL A 87 7.45 4.78 17.23
C VAL A 87 8.85 4.41 17.73
N PHE A 88 9.02 4.25 19.05
CA PHE A 88 10.31 3.89 19.65
C PHE A 88 10.73 2.46 19.32
N GLU A 89 9.78 1.53 19.36
CA GLU A 89 10.02 0.13 18.97
C GLU A 89 10.33 0.02 17.48
N LEU A 90 9.53 0.71 16.64
CA LEU A 90 9.79 0.79 15.20
C LEU A 90 11.22 1.27 14.93
N ARG A 91 11.65 2.36 15.57
CA ARG A 91 12.98 2.93 15.40
C ARG A 91 14.07 1.94 15.78
N THR A 92 13.90 1.23 16.90
CA THR A 92 14.85 0.21 17.36
C THR A 92 14.94 -0.97 16.40
N LYS A 93 13.79 -1.50 15.98
CA LYS A 93 13.72 -2.62 15.02
C LYS A 93 14.28 -2.21 13.66
N ALA A 94 13.91 -1.03 13.15
CA ALA A 94 14.37 -0.52 11.86
C ALA A 94 15.90 -0.36 11.82
N ARG A 95 16.49 0.23 12.85
CA ARG A 95 17.96 0.35 12.97
C ARG A 95 18.67 -0.99 12.95
N ARG A 96 18.12 -1.98 13.68
CA ARG A 96 18.64 -3.34 13.70
C ARG A 96 18.57 -3.98 12.32
N LEU A 97 17.39 -3.92 11.66
CA LEU A 97 17.17 -4.49 10.34
C LEU A 97 18.09 -3.86 9.27
N VAL A 98 18.27 -2.53 9.31
CA VAL A 98 19.18 -1.84 8.39
C VAL A 98 20.64 -2.31 8.60
N ARG A 99 21.07 -2.41 9.87
CA ARG A 99 22.43 -2.82 10.19
C ARG A 99 22.71 -4.29 9.86
N GLU A 100 21.77 -5.19 10.17
CA GLU A 100 21.98 -6.64 10.06
C GLU A 100 21.67 -7.18 8.66
N HIS A 101 20.69 -6.57 7.98
CA HIS A 101 20.18 -7.07 6.69
C HIS A 101 20.27 -6.06 5.54
N GLY A 102 20.82 -4.87 5.80
CA GLY A 102 21.01 -3.86 4.77
C GLY A 102 19.71 -3.34 4.15
N ILE A 103 18.63 -3.27 4.93
CA ILE A 103 17.32 -2.80 4.45
C ILE A 103 17.44 -1.47 3.71
N LYS A 104 16.78 -1.37 2.56
CA LYS A 104 16.80 -0.20 1.68
C LYS A 104 15.45 0.53 1.60
N ILE A 105 14.38 -0.10 2.07
CA ILE A 105 13.05 0.49 2.09
C ILE A 105 12.25 -0.09 3.26
N ILE A 106 11.50 0.76 3.95
CA ILE A 106 10.57 0.36 5.01
C ILE A 106 9.15 0.65 4.55
N ILE A 107 8.23 -0.28 4.81
CA ILE A 107 6.80 -0.15 4.53
C ILE A 107 6.04 -0.35 5.83
N ILE A 108 5.05 0.51 6.10
CA ILE A 108 4.22 0.48 7.31
C ILE A 108 2.75 0.38 6.91
N ASP A 109 2.08 -0.66 7.34
CA ASP A 109 0.66 -0.93 7.05
C ASP A 109 -0.13 -1.05 8.37
N TYR A 110 -0.82 -0.03 8.80
CA TYR A 110 -0.91 1.36 8.38
C TYR A 110 -0.68 2.31 9.57
N LEU A 111 -0.36 3.56 9.27
CA LEU A 111 0.14 4.56 10.23
C LEU A 111 -0.78 4.77 11.44
N GLN A 112 -2.10 4.76 11.23
CA GLN A 112 -3.08 4.97 12.30
C GLN A 112 -3.17 3.83 13.33
N LEU A 113 -2.55 2.67 13.11
CA LEU A 113 -2.43 1.61 14.13
C LEU A 113 -1.19 1.76 15.00
N MET A 114 -0.29 2.66 14.65
CA MET A 114 0.85 3.00 15.50
C MET A 114 0.43 3.79 16.72
N ASN A 115 1.26 3.76 17.74
CA ASN A 115 1.12 4.60 18.93
C ASN A 115 2.44 5.34 19.25
N ALA A 116 2.32 6.43 19.99
CA ALA A 116 3.46 7.17 20.50
C ALA A 116 3.55 6.97 22.03
N SER A 117 3.73 5.72 22.45
CA SER A 117 3.78 5.31 23.87
C SER A 117 4.73 6.16 24.70
N GLY A 118 4.31 6.49 25.92
CA GLY A 118 5.09 7.31 26.85
C GLY A 118 4.87 8.83 26.70
N MET A 119 4.01 9.26 25.76
CA MET A 119 3.58 10.66 25.63
C MET A 119 2.08 10.79 25.88
N SER A 120 1.67 11.91 26.46
CA SER A 120 0.25 12.25 26.63
C SER A 120 -0.17 13.20 25.53
N PHE A 121 -1.27 12.90 24.84
CA PHE A 121 -1.81 13.71 23.75
C PHE A 121 -3.23 14.18 24.06
N GLY A 122 -3.54 15.40 23.67
CA GLY A 122 -4.87 15.96 23.82
C GLY A 122 -5.87 15.43 22.78
N SER A 123 -5.39 14.91 21.66
CA SER A 123 -6.21 14.34 20.59
C SER A 123 -5.42 13.30 19.78
N ARG A 124 -6.16 12.44 19.06
CA ARG A 124 -5.57 11.46 18.12
C ARG A 124 -4.80 12.14 16.99
N GLU A 125 -5.26 13.29 16.53
CA GLU A 125 -4.57 14.08 15.51
C GLU A 125 -3.16 14.50 15.94
N GLN A 126 -2.99 14.93 17.20
CA GLN A 126 -1.67 15.28 17.75
C GLN A 126 -0.75 14.07 17.81
N GLU A 127 -1.26 12.91 18.19
CA GLU A 127 -0.51 11.66 18.21
C GLU A 127 -0.06 11.27 16.80
N VAL A 128 -0.97 11.26 15.82
CA VAL A 128 -0.67 10.97 14.42
C VAL A 128 0.34 11.97 13.84
N SER A 129 0.24 13.25 14.19
CA SER A 129 1.22 14.28 13.80
C SER A 129 2.61 13.98 14.35
N THR A 130 2.70 13.52 15.60
CA THR A 130 3.96 13.15 16.23
C THR A 130 4.57 11.90 15.58
N ILE A 131 3.73 10.91 15.26
CA ILE A 131 4.15 9.70 14.54
C ILE A 131 4.70 10.07 13.17
N SER A 132 3.96 10.86 12.38
CA SER A 132 4.37 11.30 11.04
C SER A 132 5.73 11.98 11.05
N ARG A 133 5.91 12.96 11.96
CA ARG A 133 7.19 13.66 12.13
C ARG A 133 8.33 12.73 12.53
N SER A 134 8.05 11.76 13.39
CA SER A 134 9.04 10.78 13.83
C SER A 134 9.45 9.84 12.70
N LEU A 135 8.52 9.42 11.83
CA LEU A 135 8.82 8.63 10.64
C LEU A 135 9.70 9.42 9.65
N LYS A 136 9.41 10.71 9.47
CA LYS A 136 10.26 11.60 8.65
C LYS A 136 11.68 11.72 9.21
N GLN A 137 11.81 11.84 10.53
CA GLN A 137 13.13 11.87 11.19
C GLN A 137 13.86 10.54 11.01
N LEU A 138 13.16 9.42 11.19
CA LEU A 138 13.73 8.07 11.03
C LEU A 138 14.20 7.82 9.59
N ALA A 139 13.42 8.22 8.58
CA ALA A 139 13.82 8.11 7.18
C ALA A 139 15.12 8.89 6.89
N LYS A 140 15.23 10.11 7.43
CA LYS A 140 16.46 10.92 7.32
C LYS A 140 17.64 10.31 8.06
N GLU A 141 17.41 9.79 9.25
CA GLU A 141 18.45 9.14 10.07
C GLU A 141 19.03 7.90 9.38
N LEU A 142 18.15 7.04 8.86
CA LEU A 142 18.54 5.80 8.20
C LEU A 142 18.96 6.00 6.75
N GLN A 143 18.67 7.17 6.17
CA GLN A 143 18.87 7.51 4.75
C GLN A 143 18.20 6.51 3.79
N ILE A 144 17.01 6.03 4.16
CA ILE A 144 16.19 5.15 3.35
C ILE A 144 14.75 5.67 3.27
N PRO A 145 14.02 5.38 2.18
CA PRO A 145 12.61 5.74 2.07
C PRO A 145 11.75 4.94 3.05
N ILE A 146 10.74 5.61 3.61
CA ILE A 146 9.67 4.99 4.38
C ILE A 146 8.36 5.25 3.64
N ILE A 147 7.66 4.19 3.25
CA ILE A 147 6.30 4.23 2.70
C ILE A 147 5.35 3.91 3.85
N ALA A 148 4.52 4.87 4.25
CA ALA A 148 3.49 4.65 5.25
C ALA A 148 2.12 4.71 4.59
N LEU A 149 1.31 3.66 4.76
CA LEU A 149 -0.09 3.70 4.40
C LEU A 149 -0.85 4.57 5.38
N SER A 150 -1.84 5.26 4.86
CA SER A 150 -2.73 6.09 5.65
C SER A 150 -4.16 5.90 5.20
N GLN A 151 -5.05 5.59 6.14
CA GLN A 151 -6.47 5.49 5.87
C GLN A 151 -7.04 6.88 5.60
N LEU A 152 -7.88 6.98 4.57
CA LEU A 152 -8.61 8.21 4.26
C LEU A 152 -9.81 8.41 5.19
N ASN A 153 -10.22 9.68 5.34
CA ASN A 153 -11.45 10.00 6.05
C ASN A 153 -12.65 9.36 5.33
N ARG A 154 -13.56 8.74 6.11
CA ARG A 154 -14.78 8.10 5.58
C ARG A 154 -15.72 9.09 4.88
N SER A 155 -15.56 10.39 5.09
CA SER A 155 -16.32 11.43 4.38
C SER A 155 -16.17 11.37 2.86
N VAL A 156 -15.08 10.82 2.33
CA VAL A 156 -14.86 10.58 0.90
C VAL A 156 -15.97 9.70 0.32
N GLU A 157 -16.40 8.66 1.05
CA GLU A 157 -17.43 7.72 0.60
C GLU A 157 -18.83 8.39 0.49
N SER A 158 -19.08 9.44 1.29
CA SER A 158 -20.35 10.15 1.32
C SER A 158 -20.43 11.32 0.34
N ARG A 159 -19.33 11.72 -0.29
CA ARG A 159 -19.34 12.76 -1.31
C ARG A 159 -20.10 12.31 -2.54
N GLY A 160 -21.05 13.15 -2.98
CA GLY A 160 -21.71 13.00 -4.29
C GLY A 160 -20.81 13.48 -5.42
N ASN A 161 -21.21 13.22 -6.66
CA ASN A 161 -20.53 13.82 -7.81
C ASN A 161 -20.71 15.33 -7.78
N ASP A 162 -19.65 16.05 -8.16
CA ASP A 162 -19.71 17.51 -8.30
C ASP A 162 -20.69 17.91 -9.42
N LYS A 163 -21.14 19.19 -9.39
CA LYS A 163 -22.03 19.76 -10.41
C LYS A 163 -21.48 19.65 -11.83
N ASP A 164 -20.15 19.53 -11.97
CA ASP A 164 -19.44 19.38 -13.25
C ASP A 164 -19.28 17.91 -13.68
N GLY A 165 -19.96 16.95 -13.02
CA GLY A 165 -19.90 15.53 -13.34
C GLY A 165 -18.57 14.86 -12.93
N LYS A 166 -17.69 15.58 -12.22
CA LYS A 166 -16.46 14.98 -11.67
C LYS A 166 -16.82 14.02 -10.55
N GLU A 167 -16.10 12.92 -10.49
CA GLU A 167 -16.30 11.89 -9.49
C GLU A 167 -15.93 12.43 -8.09
N GLY A 168 -16.94 12.79 -7.31
CA GLY A 168 -16.78 13.40 -5.98
C GLY A 168 -16.04 12.50 -4.98
N LYS A 169 -15.96 11.20 -5.29
CA LYS A 169 -15.27 10.20 -4.46
C LYS A 169 -13.78 10.03 -4.81
N ARG A 170 -13.26 10.77 -5.79
CA ARG A 170 -11.83 10.78 -6.10
C ARG A 170 -11.06 11.39 -4.92
N PRO A 171 -10.04 10.70 -4.37
CA PRO A 171 -9.31 11.16 -3.19
C PRO A 171 -8.57 12.48 -3.44
N GLN A 172 -8.49 13.30 -2.40
CA GLN A 172 -7.81 14.60 -2.41
C GLN A 172 -6.97 14.76 -1.13
N LEU A 173 -6.01 15.69 -1.13
CA LEU A 173 -5.18 15.98 0.04
C LEU A 173 -5.99 16.36 1.28
N SER A 174 -7.13 17.05 1.10
CA SER A 174 -8.06 17.37 2.18
C SER A 174 -8.66 16.14 2.88
N ASP A 175 -8.60 14.97 2.26
CA ASP A 175 -9.13 13.72 2.83
C ASP A 175 -8.17 13.10 3.85
N LEU A 176 -6.93 13.59 3.91
CA LEU A 176 -5.97 13.36 4.98
C LEU A 176 -6.20 14.28 6.20
N ARG A 177 -7.32 14.93 6.32
CA ARG A 177 -7.59 16.09 7.20
C ARG A 177 -7.44 15.82 8.69
N GLU A 178 -7.70 14.61 9.17
CA GLU A 178 -7.35 14.19 10.56
C GLU A 178 -5.84 14.08 10.77
N SER A 179 -5.07 14.32 9.70
CA SER A 179 -3.64 14.10 9.62
C SER A 179 -2.98 15.19 8.76
N GLY A 180 -3.40 16.44 8.86
CA GLY A 180 -2.78 17.57 8.12
C GLY A 180 -1.26 17.62 8.25
N ALA A 181 -0.72 17.08 9.33
CA ALA A 181 0.71 16.91 9.52
C ALA A 181 1.31 15.86 8.56
N ILE A 182 0.59 14.78 8.20
CA ILE A 182 1.07 13.78 7.24
C ILE A 182 1.34 14.46 5.91
N GLU A 183 0.40 15.28 5.44
CA GLU A 183 0.60 16.04 4.21
C GLU A 183 1.84 16.94 4.29
N GLN A 184 2.05 17.65 5.41
CA GLN A 184 3.18 18.55 5.56
C GLN A 184 4.53 17.80 5.63
N ASP A 185 4.60 16.71 6.36
CA ASP A 185 5.83 15.95 6.60
C ASP A 185 6.25 15.10 5.39
N ALA A 186 5.27 14.54 4.65
CA ALA A 186 5.54 13.68 3.50
C ALA A 186 6.21 14.45 2.35
N ASP A 187 7.20 13.83 1.70
CA ASP A 187 7.80 14.35 0.47
C ASP A 187 6.90 14.07 -0.74
N MET A 188 6.17 12.97 -0.69
CA MET A 188 5.22 12.56 -1.71
C MET A 188 3.95 12.06 -1.03
N VAL A 189 2.80 12.43 -1.57
CA VAL A 189 1.49 11.86 -1.20
C VAL A 189 0.87 11.28 -2.46
N CYS A 190 0.56 10.00 -2.39
CA CYS A 190 -0.08 9.28 -3.48
C CYS A 190 -1.39 8.66 -3.02
N PHE A 191 -2.38 8.63 -3.91
CA PHE A 191 -3.62 7.90 -3.70
C PHE A 191 -3.79 6.82 -4.74
N ILE A 192 -4.48 5.74 -4.36
CA ILE A 192 -4.98 4.74 -5.30
C ILE A 192 -6.49 4.91 -5.36
N HIS A 193 -7.00 5.16 -6.56
CA HIS A 193 -8.42 5.31 -6.81
C HIS A 193 -8.90 4.29 -7.83
N ARG A 194 -10.03 3.64 -7.55
CA ARG A 194 -10.65 2.66 -8.45
C ARG A 194 -12.08 3.10 -8.72
N PRO A 195 -12.34 3.77 -9.86
CA PRO A 195 -13.66 4.27 -10.21
C PRO A 195 -14.76 3.20 -10.14
N GLU A 196 -14.50 2.00 -10.67
CA GLU A 196 -15.45 0.88 -10.67
C GLU A 196 -15.97 0.47 -9.28
N TYR A 197 -15.23 0.79 -8.22
CA TYR A 197 -15.61 0.45 -6.85
C TYR A 197 -16.74 1.34 -6.33
N TYR A 198 -16.83 2.56 -6.85
CA TYR A 198 -17.76 3.60 -6.38
C TYR A 198 -18.95 3.81 -7.29
N THR A 199 -18.92 3.30 -8.52
CA THR A 199 -20.00 3.42 -9.50
C THR A 199 -20.59 2.06 -9.84
N ARG A 200 -21.88 2.05 -10.19
CA ARG A 200 -22.55 0.85 -10.74
C ARG A 200 -22.36 0.73 -12.25
N SER A 201 -21.94 1.79 -12.91
CA SER A 201 -21.63 1.78 -14.33
C SER A 201 -20.26 1.12 -14.55
N LYS A 202 -20.14 0.39 -15.64
CA LYS A 202 -18.86 -0.11 -16.15
C LYS A 202 -18.19 0.87 -17.11
N GLU A 203 -18.81 2.02 -17.34
CA GLU A 203 -18.37 3.05 -18.28
C GLU A 203 -18.30 4.41 -17.56
N ASP A 204 -17.34 5.25 -17.99
CA ASP A 204 -17.23 6.64 -17.57
C ASP A 204 -18.30 7.52 -18.26
N ALA A 205 -18.31 8.83 -17.98
CA ALA A 205 -19.22 9.79 -18.59
C ALA A 205 -19.06 9.92 -20.12
N ASN A 206 -17.94 9.44 -20.67
CA ASN A 206 -17.63 9.48 -22.10
C ASN A 206 -17.90 8.12 -22.79
N GLY A 207 -18.40 7.11 -22.07
CA GLY A 207 -18.67 5.78 -22.61
C GLY A 207 -17.44 4.86 -22.66
N ASN A 208 -16.31 5.23 -22.04
CA ASN A 208 -15.13 4.37 -21.97
C ASN A 208 -15.27 3.38 -20.81
N SER A 209 -14.84 2.13 -21.03
CA SER A 209 -14.84 1.12 -19.97
C SER A 209 -13.90 1.50 -18.84
N ILE A 210 -14.40 1.41 -17.60
CA ILE A 210 -13.62 1.60 -16.36
C ILE A 210 -13.39 0.28 -15.63
N GLU A 211 -13.70 -0.86 -16.26
CA GLU A 211 -13.50 -2.17 -15.65
C GLU A 211 -12.00 -2.46 -15.42
N GLY A 212 -11.65 -2.67 -14.15
CA GLY A 212 -10.27 -2.88 -13.73
C GLY A 212 -9.40 -1.61 -13.79
N LEU A 213 -9.96 -0.45 -14.13
CA LEU A 213 -9.20 0.81 -14.08
C LEU A 213 -8.82 1.14 -12.63
N ALA A 214 -7.55 1.50 -12.45
CA ALA A 214 -7.04 2.07 -11.21
C ALA A 214 -6.17 3.29 -11.53
N GLU A 215 -6.38 4.37 -10.82
CA GLU A 215 -5.58 5.57 -10.92
C GLU A 215 -4.56 5.62 -9.77
N PHE A 216 -3.29 5.76 -10.08
CA PHE A 216 -2.24 6.11 -9.13
C PHE A 216 -2.03 7.62 -9.21
N ILE A 217 -2.55 8.34 -8.21
CA ILE A 217 -2.61 9.79 -8.19
C ILE A 217 -1.46 10.31 -7.35
N ILE A 218 -0.49 11.00 -7.96
CA ILE A 218 0.57 11.73 -7.27
C ILE A 218 0.01 13.11 -6.91
N ALA A 219 -0.61 13.22 -5.73
CA ALA A 219 -1.30 14.44 -5.31
C ALA A 219 -0.36 15.50 -4.72
N LYS A 220 0.80 15.08 -4.21
CA LYS A 220 1.88 15.95 -3.75
C LYS A 220 3.22 15.32 -4.11
N HIS A 221 4.14 16.14 -4.62
CA HIS A 221 5.52 15.77 -4.86
C HIS A 221 6.43 16.98 -4.59
N ARG A 222 7.25 16.91 -3.54
CA ARG A 222 8.08 18.05 -3.10
C ARG A 222 9.15 18.43 -4.12
N SER A 223 9.64 17.46 -4.87
CA SER A 223 10.77 17.63 -5.82
C SER A 223 10.40 17.33 -7.27
N GLY A 224 9.10 17.21 -7.59
CA GLY A 224 8.63 16.88 -8.94
C GLY A 224 7.20 17.35 -9.20
N ALA A 225 6.67 17.02 -10.37
CA ALA A 225 5.30 17.32 -10.75
C ALA A 225 4.30 16.38 -10.07
N THR A 226 3.07 16.85 -9.94
CA THR A 226 1.91 16.01 -9.63
C THR A 226 1.34 15.44 -10.92
N ASP A 227 0.87 14.19 -10.89
CA ASP A 227 0.37 13.50 -12.07
C ASP A 227 -0.59 12.37 -11.68
N THR A 228 -1.25 11.78 -12.67
CA THR A 228 -2.07 10.59 -12.51
C THR A 228 -1.64 9.53 -13.51
N VAL A 229 -1.30 8.36 -13.03
CA VAL A 229 -0.91 7.22 -13.84
C VAL A 229 -2.03 6.19 -13.82
N ASN A 230 -2.58 5.87 -15.00
CA ASN A 230 -3.55 4.80 -15.12
C ASN A 230 -2.88 3.43 -15.03
N MET A 231 -3.50 2.52 -14.29
CA MET A 231 -3.10 1.15 -14.09
C MET A 231 -4.30 0.22 -14.28
N LYS A 232 -4.04 -1.05 -14.52
CA LYS A 232 -5.04 -2.11 -14.52
C LYS A 232 -4.97 -2.91 -13.24
N PHE A 233 -6.09 -3.01 -12.52
CA PHE A 233 -6.20 -3.86 -11.34
C PHE A 233 -6.84 -5.20 -11.69
N VAL A 234 -6.11 -6.29 -11.44
CA VAL A 234 -6.55 -7.67 -11.64
C VAL A 234 -7.02 -8.22 -10.29
N SER A 235 -8.32 -8.17 -10.04
CA SER A 235 -8.92 -8.41 -8.73
C SER A 235 -8.65 -9.80 -8.15
N TYR A 236 -8.75 -10.87 -8.97
CA TYR A 236 -8.55 -12.25 -8.51
C TYR A 236 -7.08 -12.58 -8.16
N LEU A 237 -6.13 -11.77 -8.65
CA LEU A 237 -4.71 -11.85 -8.29
C LEU A 237 -4.30 -10.76 -7.28
N ALA A 238 -5.20 -9.83 -6.96
CA ALA A 238 -4.89 -8.65 -6.15
C ALA A 238 -3.64 -7.91 -6.67
N ARG A 239 -3.54 -7.70 -7.99
CA ARG A 239 -2.34 -7.21 -8.66
C ARG A 239 -2.64 -6.00 -9.54
N PHE A 240 -1.73 -5.00 -9.51
CA PHE A 240 -1.70 -3.90 -10.45
C PHE A 240 -0.75 -4.20 -11.61
N GLN A 241 -1.14 -3.77 -12.80
CA GLN A 241 -0.38 -3.91 -14.04
C GLN A 241 -0.36 -2.58 -14.78
N ASN A 242 0.54 -2.44 -15.75
CA ASN A 242 0.47 -1.30 -16.66
C ASN A 242 -0.89 -1.29 -17.38
N TYR A 243 -1.41 -0.11 -17.61
CA TYR A 243 -2.61 0.09 -18.40
C TYR A 243 -2.18 0.17 -19.86
N ASP A 244 -2.46 -0.89 -20.62
CA ASP A 244 -2.22 -0.91 -22.07
C ASP A 244 -3.44 -0.28 -22.75
N GLU A 245 -3.26 0.86 -23.41
CA GLU A 245 -4.34 1.54 -24.14
C GLU A 245 -4.82 0.76 -25.38
N ASP A 246 -4.06 -0.24 -25.85
CA ASP A 246 -4.36 -1.08 -27.00
C ASP A 246 -5.41 -2.18 -26.75
N THR A 247 -6.00 -2.23 -25.56
CA THR A 247 -7.06 -3.20 -25.20
C THR A 247 -8.47 -2.58 -25.20
N ARG A 248 -8.69 -1.62 -26.10
CA ARG A 248 -10.04 -1.08 -26.37
C ARG A 248 -10.77 -1.83 -27.46
#